data_bb3876cae73804fe4fb65f72c05657a0
#
_entry.id   bb3876cae73804fe4fb65f72c05657a0
#
_cell.length_a   1.000
_cell.length_b   1.000
_cell.length_c   1.000
_cell.angle_alpha   90.00
_cell.angle_beta   90.00
_cell.angle_gamma   90.00
#
_symmetry.space_group_name_H-M   'P 1'
#
loop_
_entity.id
_entity.type
_entity.pdbx_description
1 polymer ?
#
loop_
_entity_poly.entity_id
_entity_poly.type
_entity_poly.pdbx_seq_one_letter_code
_entity_poly.pdbx_strand_id
1 'polypeptide(L)'
;MGFWSNFWGFVKKKIDQYDEEKKIVVKVQDWENITEYNPLAIANTKLTSLVCDEATVELQTDSTLVQPLIPLAENLEAKRYEICAMMNGKGGCFVTMATGEDDEPYHRIIAPADVSVYRMVADKMYEVAMVIDKKIVKHREYRLIRHHILDENGTLYVYYYTTDKSGNEEYLAEWEHYKNDNVAYYNANNIGVAYYKSPQDSRGLSQWGVPLNFGCEEVENQIKVARNNLDKEMHLMKSKLFADETVARKIGTKDGERFDLPEGIYTIRKKAGVDGTLIDSFAPSTRYNDYKQKLIDAKADWEDMVGLDRGFLTEAEHTAGATATEIRTANTKTRSFVKKIQSAMFDGIKATLEADAVFLNIPLDLYTVYIDWMDAFEDLDKQYERIVSAVDRGVLEKEDELRWLYPNMTDEEIADKLARISAQAQTNTDRALERILAGQ
;
A
#
# COMPACT_ATOMS: atom_id res chain seq x y z
N MET A 1 -37.07 -5.00 -30.16
CA MET A 1 -37.44 -4.96 -28.72
C MET A 1 -37.28 -6.30 -27.97
N GLY A 2 -37.19 -7.44 -28.65
CA GLY A 2 -37.12 -8.76 -27.98
C GLY A 2 -35.74 -9.17 -27.43
N PHE A 3 -34.64 -8.70 -27.99
CA PHE A 3 -33.28 -9.10 -27.60
C PHE A 3 -32.91 -8.54 -26.21
N TRP A 4 -33.22 -7.29 -25.94
CA TRP A 4 -32.89 -6.60 -24.68
C TRP A 4 -33.70 -7.13 -23.48
N SER A 5 -34.97 -7.50 -23.65
CA SER A 5 -35.76 -8.06 -22.55
C SER A 5 -35.28 -9.46 -22.14
N ASN A 6 -34.80 -10.26 -23.10
CA ASN A 6 -34.21 -11.58 -22.81
C ASN A 6 -32.82 -11.49 -22.19
N PHE A 7 -32.03 -10.49 -22.58
CA PHE A 7 -30.73 -10.23 -22.02
C PHE A 7 -30.82 -9.80 -20.53
N TRP A 8 -31.75 -8.87 -20.23
CA TRP A 8 -32.00 -8.45 -18.84
C TRP A 8 -32.55 -9.59 -17.97
N GLY A 9 -33.38 -10.45 -18.52
CA GLY A 9 -33.83 -11.65 -17.83
C GLY A 9 -32.70 -12.63 -17.52
N PHE A 10 -31.73 -12.75 -18.41
CA PHE A 10 -30.54 -13.61 -18.23
C PHE A 10 -29.57 -13.01 -17.20
N VAL A 11 -29.31 -11.71 -17.25
CA VAL A 11 -28.46 -10.99 -16.27
C VAL A 11 -29.07 -11.09 -14.87
N LYS A 12 -30.38 -10.83 -14.74
CA LYS A 12 -31.08 -10.94 -13.45
C LYS A 12 -31.05 -12.36 -12.88
N LYS A 13 -31.24 -13.37 -13.71
CA LYS A 13 -31.17 -14.77 -13.29
C LYS A 13 -29.77 -15.23 -12.86
N LYS A 14 -28.71 -14.65 -13.46
CA LYS A 14 -27.32 -14.91 -13.04
C LYS A 14 -26.94 -14.17 -11.77
N ILE A 15 -27.43 -12.95 -11.57
CA ILE A 15 -27.21 -12.19 -10.33
C ILE A 15 -27.79 -12.96 -9.14
N ASP A 16 -29.03 -13.45 -9.25
CA ASP A 16 -29.70 -14.22 -8.20
C ASP A 16 -29.01 -15.57 -7.89
N GLN A 17 -28.37 -16.19 -8.88
CA GLN A 17 -27.65 -17.47 -8.72
C GLN A 17 -26.25 -17.31 -8.08
N TYR A 18 -25.60 -16.15 -8.24
CA TYR A 18 -24.24 -15.92 -7.75
C TYR A 18 -24.18 -15.40 -6.30
N ASP A 19 -25.27 -14.79 -5.80
CA ASP A 19 -25.34 -14.29 -4.42
C ASP A 19 -25.37 -15.41 -3.37
N GLU A 20 -25.76 -16.64 -3.74
CA GLU A 20 -25.83 -17.77 -2.81
C GLU A 20 -24.54 -18.63 -2.75
N GLU A 21 -23.73 -18.70 -3.81
CA GLU A 21 -22.67 -19.71 -3.91
C GLU A 21 -21.23 -19.24 -3.53
N LYS A 22 -20.94 -17.96 -3.42
CA LYS A 22 -19.56 -17.51 -3.12
C LYS A 22 -19.45 -16.33 -2.16
N LYS A 23 -19.97 -16.44 -0.97
CA LYS A 23 -19.48 -15.65 0.17
C LYS A 23 -18.29 -16.33 0.84
N ILE A 24 -17.17 -16.45 0.17
CA ILE A 24 -15.90 -16.32 0.89
C ILE A 24 -15.69 -14.81 1.06
N VAL A 25 -16.42 -14.24 2.00
CA VAL A 25 -16.09 -12.93 2.54
C VAL A 25 -14.80 -13.14 3.32
N VAL A 26 -13.66 -12.96 2.65
CA VAL A 26 -12.45 -12.59 3.36
C VAL A 26 -12.86 -11.32 4.10
N LYS A 27 -13.02 -11.42 5.43
CA LYS A 27 -13.21 -10.24 6.26
C LYS A 27 -11.94 -9.42 6.10
N VAL A 28 -11.95 -8.51 5.12
CA VAL A 28 -10.92 -7.52 4.97
C VAL A 28 -10.98 -6.71 6.25
N GLN A 29 -9.99 -6.89 7.10
CA GLN A 29 -9.86 -6.08 8.30
C GLN A 29 -9.68 -4.64 7.82
N ASP A 30 -10.52 -3.75 8.31
CA ASP A 30 -10.54 -2.36 7.87
C ASP A 30 -9.23 -1.69 8.32
N TRP A 31 -8.25 -1.69 7.44
CA TRP A 31 -6.91 -1.16 7.71
C TRP A 31 -6.93 0.37 7.90
N GLU A 32 -8.02 1.04 7.49
CA GLU A 32 -8.24 2.48 7.64
C GLU A 32 -8.63 2.84 9.08
N ASN A 33 -8.98 1.88 9.92
CA ASN A 33 -9.40 2.10 11.30
C ASN A 33 -8.19 2.28 12.23
N ILE A 34 -7.67 3.51 12.30
CA ILE A 34 -6.43 3.90 12.98
C ILE A 34 -6.58 3.94 14.52
N THR A 35 -7.79 3.83 15.07
CA THR A 35 -8.05 3.96 16.52
C THR A 35 -7.48 2.83 17.36
N GLU A 36 -7.16 1.68 16.78
CA GLU A 36 -6.48 0.56 17.41
C GLU A 36 -5.12 0.29 16.76
N TYR A 37 -4.16 -0.26 17.53
CA TYR A 37 -2.89 -0.71 16.97
C TYR A 37 -3.15 -1.76 15.90
N ASN A 38 -2.87 -1.39 14.66
CA ASN A 38 -3.09 -2.24 13.49
C ASN A 38 -1.74 -2.51 12.82
N PRO A 39 -1.16 -3.72 12.98
CA PRO A 39 0.13 -4.06 12.37
C PRO A 39 0.08 -4.00 10.84
N LEU A 40 -1.06 -4.36 10.23
CA LEU A 40 -1.26 -4.25 8.79
C LEU A 40 -1.14 -2.80 8.30
N ALA A 41 -1.79 -1.84 8.98
CA ALA A 41 -1.73 -0.44 8.57
C ALA A 41 -0.29 0.11 8.63
N ILE A 42 0.45 -0.23 9.70
CA ILE A 42 1.84 0.21 9.88
C ILE A 42 2.74 -0.41 8.80
N ALA A 43 2.63 -1.73 8.59
CA ALA A 43 3.42 -2.43 7.59
C ALA A 43 3.10 -1.95 6.17
N ASN A 44 1.81 -1.75 5.85
CA ASN A 44 1.37 -1.26 4.56
C ASN A 44 1.92 0.14 4.26
N THR A 45 1.85 1.07 5.23
CA THR A 45 2.42 2.41 5.07
C THR A 45 3.92 2.36 4.78
N LYS A 46 4.68 1.58 5.57
CA LYS A 46 6.13 1.44 5.37
C LYS A 46 6.48 0.79 4.02
N LEU A 47 5.77 -0.30 3.64
CA LEU A 47 6.01 -0.97 2.37
C LEU A 47 5.65 -0.09 1.17
N THR A 48 4.52 0.62 1.26
CA THR A 48 4.10 1.54 0.20
C THR A 48 5.13 2.65 -0.02
N SER A 49 5.69 3.21 1.06
CA SER A 49 6.78 4.18 0.98
C SER A 49 8.01 3.56 0.30
N LEU A 50 8.48 2.40 0.76
CA LEU A 50 9.64 1.72 0.18
C LEU A 50 9.48 1.35 -1.30
N VAL A 51 8.24 1.17 -1.79
CA VAL A 51 7.94 0.83 -3.18
C VAL A 51 7.81 2.06 -4.05
N CYS A 52 7.17 3.12 -3.52
CA CYS A 52 6.64 4.21 -4.34
C CYS A 52 7.42 5.53 -4.25
N ASP A 53 8.27 5.75 -3.22
CA ASP A 53 8.84 7.09 -2.93
C ASP A 53 9.57 7.68 -4.15
N GLU A 54 10.30 6.89 -4.88
CA GLU A 54 11.14 7.34 -6.00
C GLU A 54 10.73 6.73 -7.35
N ALA A 55 9.56 6.07 -7.43
CA ALA A 55 9.09 5.45 -8.65
C ALA A 55 8.57 6.50 -9.65
N THR A 56 9.06 6.45 -10.90
CA THR A 56 8.59 7.26 -12.01
C THR A 56 8.03 6.39 -13.13
N VAL A 57 6.95 6.84 -13.77
CA VAL A 57 6.28 6.13 -14.87
C VAL A 57 6.51 6.89 -16.17
N GLU A 58 7.22 6.28 -17.11
CA GLU A 58 7.54 6.88 -18.39
C GLU A 58 6.96 6.08 -19.55
N LEU A 59 6.46 6.80 -20.56
CA LEU A 59 6.03 6.25 -21.84
C LEU A 59 7.06 6.59 -22.90
N GLN A 60 7.75 5.57 -23.42
CA GLN A 60 8.67 5.73 -24.55
C GLN A 60 7.91 5.54 -25.85
N THR A 61 7.87 6.58 -26.68
CA THR A 61 7.16 6.57 -27.96
C THR A 61 7.72 7.60 -28.92
N ASP A 62 7.74 7.24 -30.21
CA ASP A 62 8.05 8.16 -31.32
C ASP A 62 6.77 8.65 -32.01
N SER A 63 5.58 8.22 -31.55
CA SER A 63 4.31 8.50 -32.21
C SER A 63 3.51 9.60 -31.52
N THR A 64 3.07 10.58 -32.27
CA THR A 64 2.17 11.65 -31.80
C THR A 64 0.77 11.13 -31.42
N LEU A 65 0.38 9.93 -31.88
CA LEU A 65 -0.90 9.29 -31.51
C LEU A 65 -0.95 8.91 -30.03
N VAL A 66 0.19 8.75 -29.37
CA VAL A 66 0.30 8.35 -27.96
C VAL A 66 0.20 9.55 -27.01
N GLN A 67 0.25 10.78 -27.51
CA GLN A 67 0.18 12.00 -26.68
C GLN A 67 -0.99 12.02 -25.67
N PRO A 68 -2.21 11.49 -25.97
CA PRO A 68 -3.30 11.46 -25.00
C PRO A 68 -3.09 10.49 -23.82
N LEU A 69 -2.14 9.52 -23.93
CA LEU A 69 -1.79 8.61 -22.83
C LEU A 69 -0.81 9.22 -21.83
N ILE A 70 -0.07 10.26 -22.19
CA ILE A 70 0.95 10.86 -21.30
C ILE A 70 0.32 11.41 -20.01
N PRO A 71 -0.75 12.23 -20.05
CA PRO A 71 -1.41 12.71 -18.83
C PRO A 71 -1.98 11.58 -17.98
N LEU A 72 -2.39 10.46 -18.60
CA LEU A 72 -2.86 9.28 -17.88
C LEU A 72 -1.71 8.55 -17.18
N ALA A 73 -0.54 8.45 -17.80
CA ALA A 73 0.65 7.90 -17.13
C ALA A 73 1.06 8.76 -15.92
N GLU A 74 1.07 10.09 -16.06
CA GLU A 74 1.30 11.02 -14.94
C GLU A 74 0.24 10.89 -13.84
N ASN A 75 -1.02 10.67 -14.21
CA ASN A 75 -2.09 10.43 -13.23
C ASN A 75 -1.90 9.11 -12.49
N LEU A 76 -1.43 8.04 -13.15
CA LEU A 76 -1.07 6.78 -12.49
C LEU A 76 0.10 6.96 -11.53
N GLU A 77 1.12 7.71 -11.93
CA GLU A 77 2.24 8.05 -11.08
C GLU A 77 1.76 8.79 -9.82
N ALA A 78 0.92 9.81 -9.96
CA ALA A 78 0.35 10.53 -8.83
C ALA A 78 -0.46 9.63 -7.88
N LYS A 79 -1.12 8.59 -8.41
CA LYS A 79 -1.95 7.64 -7.65
C LYS A 79 -1.23 6.39 -7.17
N ARG A 80 0.06 6.23 -7.45
CA ARG A 80 0.83 5.02 -7.14
C ARG A 80 0.76 4.60 -5.67
N TYR A 81 0.77 5.55 -4.75
CA TYR A 81 0.65 5.27 -3.30
C TYR A 81 -0.72 4.69 -2.95
N GLU A 82 -1.80 5.26 -3.47
CA GLU A 82 -3.15 4.78 -3.22
C GLU A 82 -3.35 3.38 -3.78
N ILE A 83 -2.89 3.13 -5.00
CA ILE A 83 -2.95 1.82 -5.66
C ILE A 83 -2.17 0.78 -4.85
N CYS A 84 -0.91 1.08 -4.50
CA CYS A 84 -0.04 0.18 -3.73
C CYS A 84 -0.64 -0.12 -2.35
N ALA A 85 -1.10 0.91 -1.63
CA ALA A 85 -1.72 0.76 -0.32
C ALA A 85 -2.99 -0.10 -0.38
N MET A 86 -3.85 0.11 -1.39
CA MET A 86 -5.06 -0.68 -1.57
C MET A 86 -4.75 -2.12 -1.97
N MET A 87 -3.79 -2.33 -2.88
CA MET A 87 -3.32 -3.64 -3.30
C MET A 87 -2.83 -4.47 -2.11
N ASN A 88 -1.99 -3.89 -1.27
CA ASN A 88 -1.44 -4.55 -0.09
C ASN A 88 -2.48 -4.74 1.02
N GLY A 89 -3.31 -3.72 1.27
CA GLY A 89 -4.25 -3.72 2.39
C GLY A 89 -5.53 -4.51 2.13
N LYS A 90 -5.98 -4.59 0.87
CA LYS A 90 -7.25 -5.27 0.48
C LYS A 90 -7.04 -6.48 -0.43
N GLY A 91 -5.79 -6.84 -0.72
CA GLY A 91 -5.45 -7.97 -1.59
C GLY A 91 -5.44 -7.64 -3.08
N GLY A 92 -5.86 -6.45 -3.46
CA GLY A 92 -5.86 -5.96 -4.83
C GLY A 92 -6.69 -4.71 -4.99
N CYS A 93 -6.67 -4.14 -6.19
CA CYS A 93 -7.60 -3.10 -6.61
C CYS A 93 -7.82 -3.17 -8.12
N PHE A 94 -8.93 -2.61 -8.56
CA PHE A 94 -9.26 -2.46 -9.98
C PHE A 94 -9.10 -1.00 -10.37
N VAL A 95 -8.51 -0.77 -11.53
CA VAL A 95 -8.29 0.59 -12.07
C VAL A 95 -8.90 0.67 -13.46
N THR A 96 -9.64 1.73 -13.71
CA THR A 96 -10.25 2.00 -15.01
C THR A 96 -10.27 3.49 -15.27
N MET A 97 -10.20 3.88 -16.56
CA MET A 97 -10.34 5.26 -16.97
C MET A 97 -11.77 5.76 -16.69
N ALA A 98 -11.87 6.96 -16.17
CA ALA A 98 -13.11 7.71 -15.98
C ALA A 98 -12.92 9.13 -16.50
N THR A 99 -14.01 9.82 -16.79
CA THR A 99 -13.99 11.22 -17.22
C THR A 99 -14.48 12.11 -16.08
N GLY A 100 -13.77 13.20 -15.81
CA GLY A 100 -14.15 14.21 -14.83
C GLY A 100 -15.26 15.13 -15.31
N GLU A 101 -15.66 16.08 -14.46
CA GLU A 101 -16.65 17.11 -14.80
C GLU A 101 -16.13 18.05 -15.93
N ASP A 102 -14.83 18.19 -16.03
CA ASP A 102 -14.15 19.04 -17.03
C ASP A 102 -13.79 18.28 -18.33
N ASP A 103 -14.37 17.09 -18.54
CA ASP A 103 -14.05 16.15 -19.62
C ASP A 103 -12.59 15.65 -19.64
N GLU A 104 -11.83 15.89 -18.57
CA GLU A 104 -10.47 15.37 -18.45
C GLU A 104 -10.48 13.91 -18.00
N PRO A 105 -9.73 13.02 -18.68
CA PRO A 105 -9.65 11.62 -18.30
C PRO A 105 -8.76 11.46 -17.05
N TYR A 106 -9.21 10.63 -16.14
CA TYR A 106 -8.47 10.26 -14.92
C TYR A 106 -8.70 8.79 -14.56
N HIS A 107 -7.87 8.22 -13.69
CA HIS A 107 -8.07 6.87 -13.20
C HIS A 107 -8.93 6.82 -11.95
N ARG A 108 -9.89 5.93 -11.97
CA ARG A 108 -10.68 5.57 -10.80
C ARG A 108 -10.16 4.25 -10.23
N ILE A 109 -9.82 4.27 -8.94
CA ILE A 109 -9.37 3.11 -8.20
C ILE A 109 -10.58 2.54 -7.45
N ILE A 110 -10.83 1.24 -7.61
CA ILE A 110 -12.03 0.57 -7.10
C ILE A 110 -11.59 -0.61 -6.23
N ALA A 111 -12.13 -0.68 -5.02
CA ALA A 111 -11.83 -1.77 -4.10
C ALA A 111 -12.42 -3.10 -4.61
N PRO A 112 -11.79 -4.25 -4.33
CA PRO A 112 -12.29 -5.56 -4.76
C PRO A 112 -13.71 -5.87 -4.27
N ALA A 113 -14.10 -5.32 -3.12
CA ALA A 113 -15.45 -5.49 -2.57
C ALA A 113 -16.55 -4.82 -3.41
N ASP A 114 -16.19 -3.87 -4.27
CA ASP A 114 -17.08 -3.10 -5.13
C ASP A 114 -17.05 -3.57 -6.59
N VAL A 115 -16.41 -4.72 -6.85
CA VAL A 115 -16.26 -5.28 -8.19
C VAL A 115 -16.80 -6.72 -8.22
N SER A 116 -17.58 -7.03 -9.26
CA SER A 116 -18.08 -8.36 -9.56
C SER A 116 -17.56 -8.80 -10.93
N VAL A 117 -16.74 -9.84 -10.96
CA VAL A 117 -16.26 -10.44 -12.22
C VAL A 117 -17.14 -11.63 -12.57
N TYR A 118 -17.87 -11.54 -13.67
CA TYR A 118 -18.83 -12.55 -14.10
C TYR A 118 -18.21 -13.59 -15.04
N ARG A 119 -17.28 -13.17 -15.90
CA ARG A 119 -16.63 -14.07 -16.85
C ARG A 119 -15.12 -13.82 -16.90
N MET A 120 -14.35 -14.88 -16.62
CA MET A 120 -12.91 -14.89 -16.69
C MET A 120 -12.42 -16.19 -17.32
N VAL A 121 -11.47 -16.12 -18.24
CA VAL A 121 -10.87 -17.26 -18.91
C VAL A 121 -9.37 -17.06 -18.96
N ALA A 122 -8.62 -18.01 -18.43
CA ALA A 122 -7.15 -17.98 -18.41
C ALA A 122 -6.59 -16.62 -17.92
N ASP A 123 -7.06 -16.17 -16.76
CA ASP A 123 -6.70 -14.89 -16.10
C ASP A 123 -7.12 -13.61 -16.87
N LYS A 124 -7.76 -13.74 -18.01
CA LYS A 124 -8.34 -12.62 -18.76
C LYS A 124 -9.81 -12.42 -18.42
N MET A 125 -10.15 -11.20 -18.00
CA MET A 125 -11.54 -10.81 -17.72
C MET A 125 -12.29 -10.50 -19.02
N TYR A 126 -13.52 -10.96 -19.11
CA TYR A 126 -14.44 -10.72 -20.25
C TYR A 126 -15.73 -10.03 -19.83
N GLU A 127 -16.09 -10.08 -18.55
CA GLU A 127 -17.28 -9.42 -18.06
C GLU A 127 -17.07 -9.01 -16.60
N VAL A 128 -17.19 -7.70 -16.32
CA VAL A 128 -16.97 -7.10 -15.02
C VAL A 128 -17.93 -5.96 -14.75
N ALA A 129 -18.54 -5.94 -13.57
CA ALA A 129 -19.34 -4.82 -13.09
C ALA A 129 -18.68 -4.19 -11.86
N MET A 130 -18.64 -2.87 -11.83
CA MET A 130 -17.95 -2.07 -10.84
C MET A 130 -18.90 -1.03 -10.25
N VAL A 131 -18.97 -0.95 -8.94
CA VAL A 131 -19.67 0.13 -8.25
C VAL A 131 -18.81 1.39 -8.31
N ILE A 132 -19.24 2.38 -9.06
CA ILE A 132 -18.48 3.62 -9.27
C ILE A 132 -18.94 4.75 -8.35
N ASP A 133 -20.16 4.70 -7.84
CA ASP A 133 -20.66 5.66 -6.86
C ASP A 133 -21.68 5.01 -5.93
N LYS A 134 -21.75 5.48 -4.68
CA LYS A 134 -22.72 5.03 -3.67
C LYS A 134 -23.33 6.23 -2.98
N LYS A 135 -24.67 6.25 -2.90
CA LYS A 135 -25.39 7.30 -2.18
C LYS A 135 -26.43 6.71 -1.24
N ILE A 136 -26.57 7.34 -0.09
CA ILE A 136 -27.60 6.98 0.88
C ILE A 136 -28.66 8.09 0.87
N VAL A 137 -29.85 7.75 0.36
CA VAL A 137 -31.00 8.65 0.30
C VAL A 137 -32.13 8.03 1.13
N LYS A 138 -32.65 8.75 2.11
CA LYS A 138 -33.74 8.31 3.00
C LYS A 138 -33.50 6.92 3.62
N HIS A 139 -32.26 6.67 4.11
CA HIS A 139 -31.79 5.41 4.70
C HIS A 139 -31.72 4.22 3.72
N ARG A 140 -31.83 4.44 2.41
CA ARG A 140 -31.60 3.44 1.36
C ARG A 140 -30.28 3.72 0.68
N GLU A 141 -29.48 2.68 0.49
CA GLU A 141 -28.22 2.74 -0.27
C GLU A 141 -28.53 2.48 -1.74
N TYR A 142 -28.10 3.41 -2.59
CA TYR A 142 -28.15 3.31 -4.04
C TYR A 142 -26.72 3.20 -4.56
N ARG A 143 -26.54 2.41 -5.61
CA ARG A 143 -25.24 2.14 -6.25
C ARG A 143 -25.34 2.44 -7.73
N LEU A 144 -24.41 3.25 -8.23
CA LEU A 144 -24.19 3.42 -9.65
C LEU A 144 -23.16 2.40 -10.10
N ILE A 145 -23.51 1.58 -11.06
CA ILE A 145 -22.70 0.47 -11.54
C ILE A 145 -22.30 0.72 -12.98
N ARG A 146 -21.02 0.59 -13.27
CA ARG A 146 -20.45 0.57 -14.61
C ARG A 146 -20.11 -0.87 -14.96
N HIS A 147 -20.69 -1.37 -16.05
CA HIS A 147 -20.57 -2.76 -16.47
C HIS A 147 -19.86 -2.85 -17.82
N HIS A 148 -18.79 -3.60 -17.87
CA HIS A 148 -17.99 -3.84 -19.06
C HIS A 148 -18.20 -5.26 -19.54
N ILE A 149 -18.42 -5.44 -20.85
CA ILE A 149 -18.54 -6.74 -21.50
C ILE A 149 -17.71 -6.73 -22.77
N LEU A 150 -16.71 -7.60 -22.83
CA LEU A 150 -15.91 -7.85 -24.00
C LEU A 150 -16.48 -9.10 -24.72
N ASP A 151 -16.96 -8.91 -25.95
CA ASP A 151 -17.46 -10.00 -26.76
C ASP A 151 -16.34 -10.78 -27.47
N GLU A 152 -16.70 -11.87 -28.14
CA GLU A 152 -15.76 -12.73 -28.86
C GLU A 152 -15.22 -12.08 -30.15
N ASN A 153 -15.89 -11.02 -30.64
CA ASN A 153 -15.52 -10.29 -31.84
C ASN A 153 -14.56 -9.11 -31.53
N GLY A 154 -14.18 -8.93 -30.27
CA GLY A 154 -13.34 -7.82 -29.84
C GLY A 154 -14.10 -6.50 -29.73
N THR A 155 -15.38 -6.52 -29.42
CA THR A 155 -16.15 -5.31 -29.11
C THR A 155 -16.34 -5.21 -27.62
N LEU A 156 -15.89 -4.10 -27.04
CA LEU A 156 -16.09 -3.77 -25.63
C LEU A 156 -17.34 -2.90 -25.50
N TYR A 157 -18.32 -3.40 -24.78
CA TYR A 157 -19.52 -2.67 -24.40
C TYR A 157 -19.40 -2.15 -22.97
N VAL A 158 -19.71 -0.88 -22.77
CA VAL A 158 -19.73 -0.21 -21.46
C VAL A 158 -21.15 0.29 -21.20
N TYR A 159 -21.73 -0.16 -20.10
CA TYR A 159 -23.10 0.17 -19.69
C TYR A 159 -23.10 0.78 -18.29
N TYR A 160 -24.09 1.63 -18.03
CA TYR A 160 -24.35 2.18 -16.71
C TYR A 160 -25.75 1.80 -16.26
N TYR A 161 -25.88 1.35 -15.03
CA TYR A 161 -27.19 1.13 -14.39
C TYR A 161 -27.08 1.38 -12.88
N THR A 162 -28.23 1.61 -12.26
CA THR A 162 -28.32 1.86 -10.83
C THR A 162 -29.12 0.77 -10.16
N THR A 163 -28.71 0.40 -8.95
CA THR A 163 -29.45 -0.56 -8.14
C THR A 163 -29.58 -0.05 -6.72
N ASP A 164 -30.71 -0.34 -6.08
CA ASP A 164 -30.82 -0.28 -4.63
C ASP A 164 -30.16 -1.52 -4.01
N LYS A 165 -30.07 -1.56 -2.68
CA LYS A 165 -29.52 -2.71 -1.93
C LYS A 165 -30.32 -4.02 -2.16
N SER A 166 -31.54 -3.92 -2.67
CA SER A 166 -32.42 -5.05 -3.00
C SER A 166 -32.32 -5.46 -4.48
N GLY A 167 -31.46 -4.80 -5.27
CA GLY A 167 -31.27 -5.08 -6.69
C GLY A 167 -32.33 -4.46 -7.61
N ASN A 168 -33.21 -3.57 -7.10
CA ASN A 168 -34.17 -2.87 -7.94
C ASN A 168 -33.47 -1.73 -8.68
N GLU A 169 -33.79 -1.58 -9.96
CA GLU A 169 -33.28 -0.51 -10.80
C GLU A 169 -34.04 0.80 -10.52
N GLU A 170 -33.36 1.77 -9.94
CA GLU A 170 -33.91 3.10 -9.65
C GLU A 170 -32.84 4.16 -9.84
N TYR A 171 -33.02 5.10 -10.78
CA TYR A 171 -32.07 6.19 -11.02
C TYR A 171 -32.38 7.38 -10.12
N LEU A 172 -31.35 7.84 -9.39
CA LEU A 172 -31.41 9.13 -8.73
C LEU A 172 -31.31 10.26 -9.76
N ALA A 173 -31.92 11.39 -9.49
CA ALA A 173 -31.92 12.55 -10.41
C ALA A 173 -30.51 12.96 -10.87
N GLU A 174 -29.53 12.83 -9.96
CA GLU A 174 -28.12 13.16 -10.25
C GLU A 174 -27.45 12.15 -11.21
N TRP A 175 -27.96 10.92 -11.29
CA TRP A 175 -27.44 9.85 -12.14
C TRP A 175 -28.27 9.60 -13.40
N GLU A 176 -29.32 10.42 -13.64
CA GLU A 176 -30.25 10.18 -14.75
C GLU A 176 -29.56 10.30 -16.13
N HIS A 177 -28.50 11.09 -16.22
CA HIS A 177 -27.69 11.22 -17.44
C HIS A 177 -26.98 9.92 -17.82
N TYR A 178 -26.60 9.05 -16.86
CA TYR A 178 -25.99 7.74 -17.15
C TYR A 178 -26.95 6.72 -17.76
N LYS A 179 -28.26 6.95 -17.69
CA LYS A 179 -29.28 5.99 -18.15
C LYS A 179 -29.15 5.63 -19.65
N ASN A 180 -28.62 6.55 -20.43
CA ASN A 180 -28.46 6.38 -21.89
C ASN A 180 -26.97 6.41 -22.31
N ASP A 181 -26.06 6.47 -21.38
CA ASP A 181 -24.62 6.57 -21.63
C ASP A 181 -24.03 5.15 -21.83
N ASN A 182 -24.42 4.54 -22.98
CA ASN A 182 -23.93 3.23 -23.37
C ASN A 182 -23.01 3.37 -24.57
N VAL A 183 -21.75 2.93 -24.42
CA VAL A 183 -20.72 3.09 -25.46
C VAL A 183 -20.21 1.71 -25.89
N ALA A 184 -19.88 1.59 -27.19
CA ALA A 184 -19.21 0.41 -27.74
C ALA A 184 -17.87 0.82 -28.36
N TYR A 185 -16.80 0.14 -27.94
CA TYR A 185 -15.45 0.29 -28.48
C TYR A 185 -15.11 -0.92 -29.34
N TYR A 186 -14.72 -0.68 -30.59
CA TYR A 186 -14.41 -1.74 -31.55
C TYR A 186 -12.91 -2.04 -31.53
N ASN A 187 -12.54 -3.26 -31.94
CA ASN A 187 -11.18 -3.77 -31.94
C ASN A 187 -10.52 -3.76 -30.56
N ALA A 188 -11.31 -3.92 -29.51
CA ALA A 188 -10.83 -4.00 -28.16
C ALA A 188 -10.15 -5.36 -27.90
N ASN A 189 -8.93 -5.32 -27.43
CA ASN A 189 -8.16 -6.53 -27.06
C ASN A 189 -8.24 -6.85 -25.56
N ASN A 190 -8.76 -5.93 -24.75
CA ASN A 190 -8.99 -6.10 -23.32
C ASN A 190 -10.31 -5.45 -22.89
N ILE A 191 -10.69 -5.63 -21.62
CA ILE A 191 -11.97 -5.19 -21.05
C ILE A 191 -11.98 -3.72 -20.59
N GLY A 192 -10.90 -2.96 -20.77
CA GLY A 192 -10.81 -1.58 -20.29
C GLY A 192 -10.72 -1.45 -18.76
N VAL A 193 -10.29 -2.50 -18.07
CA VAL A 193 -10.12 -2.54 -16.61
C VAL A 193 -8.86 -3.33 -16.29
N ALA A 194 -8.00 -2.78 -15.48
CA ALA A 194 -6.81 -3.44 -14.96
C ALA A 194 -7.03 -3.92 -13.53
N TYR A 195 -6.46 -5.07 -13.18
CA TYR A 195 -6.47 -5.61 -11.84
C TYR A 195 -5.06 -5.67 -11.28
N TYR A 196 -4.83 -4.96 -10.20
CA TYR A 196 -3.59 -4.99 -9.43
C TYR A 196 -3.72 -6.05 -8.35
N LYS A 197 -3.01 -7.15 -8.51
CA LYS A 197 -3.05 -8.30 -7.60
C LYS A 197 -1.95 -8.18 -6.56
N SER A 198 -2.30 -8.27 -5.27
CA SER A 198 -1.30 -8.38 -4.20
C SER A 198 -0.40 -9.61 -4.43
N PRO A 199 0.92 -9.48 -4.26
CA PRO A 199 1.84 -10.60 -4.40
C PRO A 199 1.85 -11.55 -3.18
N GLN A 200 1.03 -11.29 -2.16
CA GLN A 200 0.91 -12.15 -1.00
C GLN A 200 0.36 -13.52 -1.41
N ASP A 201 0.97 -14.57 -0.86
CA ASP A 201 0.56 -15.94 -1.15
C ASP A 201 -0.79 -16.28 -0.52
N SER A 202 -1.76 -16.64 -1.34
CA SER A 202 -3.08 -17.10 -0.91
C SER A 202 -3.08 -18.56 -0.44
N ARG A 203 -1.94 -19.24 -0.45
CA ARG A 203 -1.80 -20.68 -0.16
C ARG A 203 -2.76 -21.55 -0.99
N GLY A 204 -3.04 -21.12 -2.22
CA GLY A 204 -3.95 -21.82 -3.13
C GLY A 204 -5.44 -21.68 -2.80
N LEU A 205 -5.82 -20.85 -1.81
CA LEU A 205 -7.22 -20.67 -1.39
C LEU A 205 -7.98 -19.67 -2.25
N SER A 206 -7.28 -18.83 -3.00
CA SER A 206 -7.91 -17.82 -3.86
C SER A 206 -7.11 -17.62 -5.14
N GLN A 207 -7.80 -17.50 -6.25
CA GLN A 207 -7.23 -17.01 -7.52
C GLN A 207 -7.00 -15.49 -7.50
N TRP A 208 -7.71 -14.79 -6.62
CA TRP A 208 -7.58 -13.36 -6.38
C TRP A 208 -6.43 -13.09 -5.41
N GLY A 209 -5.92 -11.88 -5.41
CA GLY A 209 -4.96 -11.44 -4.41
C GLY A 209 -5.59 -11.44 -3.01
N VAL A 210 -4.76 -11.56 -2.01
CA VAL A 210 -5.14 -11.53 -0.60
C VAL A 210 -4.36 -10.41 0.11
N PRO A 211 -4.93 -9.80 1.17
CA PRO A 211 -4.23 -8.76 1.92
C PRO A 211 -2.95 -9.30 2.59
N LEU A 212 -2.02 -8.42 2.91
CA LEU A 212 -0.73 -8.78 3.53
C LEU A 212 -0.89 -9.64 4.79
N ASN A 213 -1.91 -9.37 5.59
CA ASN A 213 -2.17 -10.07 6.85
C ASN A 213 -3.02 -11.34 6.67
N PHE A 214 -3.15 -11.86 5.48
CA PHE A 214 -3.93 -13.06 5.21
C PHE A 214 -3.42 -14.25 6.05
N GLY A 215 -4.29 -14.78 6.90
CA GLY A 215 -3.99 -15.86 7.83
C GLY A 215 -3.22 -15.44 9.10
N CYS A 216 -3.12 -14.13 9.38
CA CYS A 216 -2.46 -13.59 10.57
C CYS A 216 -3.44 -13.23 11.72
N GLU A 217 -4.74 -13.55 11.60
CA GLU A 217 -5.78 -13.09 12.55
C GLU A 217 -5.47 -13.51 13.98
N GLU A 218 -4.96 -14.72 14.20
CA GLU A 218 -4.62 -15.23 15.54
C GLU A 218 -3.46 -14.44 16.15
N VAL A 219 -2.41 -14.18 15.37
CA VAL A 219 -1.23 -13.43 15.83
C VAL A 219 -1.59 -11.95 16.07
N GLU A 220 -2.44 -11.36 15.24
CA GLU A 220 -2.95 -10.01 15.47
C GLU A 220 -3.76 -9.91 16.77
N ASN A 221 -4.54 -10.94 17.08
CA ASN A 221 -5.24 -11.01 18.37
C ASN A 221 -4.26 -11.15 19.54
N GLN A 222 -3.19 -11.93 19.38
CA GLN A 222 -2.14 -12.05 20.41
C GLN A 222 -1.44 -10.70 20.64
N ILE A 223 -1.15 -9.92 19.60
CA ILE A 223 -0.59 -8.56 19.71
C ILE A 223 -1.54 -7.66 20.50
N LYS A 224 -2.84 -7.67 20.20
CA LYS A 224 -3.85 -6.90 20.93
C LYS A 224 -3.92 -7.28 22.41
N VAL A 225 -3.96 -8.57 22.69
CA VAL A 225 -4.01 -9.10 24.07
C VAL A 225 -2.73 -8.74 24.84
N ALA A 226 -1.55 -8.92 24.23
CA ALA A 226 -0.28 -8.58 24.87
C ALA A 226 -0.19 -7.09 25.20
N ARG A 227 -0.63 -6.22 24.28
CA ARG A 227 -0.67 -4.76 24.49
C ARG A 227 -1.64 -4.38 25.60
N ASN A 228 -2.87 -4.93 25.58
CA ASN A 228 -3.85 -4.68 26.64
C ASN A 228 -3.35 -5.12 28.02
N ASN A 229 -2.64 -6.24 28.08
CA ASN A 229 -2.06 -6.73 29.34
C ASN A 229 -0.91 -5.81 29.80
N LEU A 230 -0.10 -5.31 28.88
CA LEU A 230 0.96 -4.32 29.18
C LEU A 230 0.35 -3.04 29.77
N ASP A 231 -0.70 -2.49 29.14
CA ASP A 231 -1.39 -1.30 29.62
C ASP A 231 -2.03 -1.52 31.00
N LYS A 232 -2.67 -2.68 31.22
CA LYS A 232 -3.20 -3.07 32.52
C LYS A 232 -2.11 -3.16 33.57
N GLU A 233 -0.98 -3.77 33.25
CA GLU A 233 0.15 -3.89 34.17
C GLU A 233 0.70 -2.51 34.54
N MET A 234 0.83 -1.58 33.59
CA MET A 234 1.25 -0.21 33.86
C MET A 234 0.29 0.52 34.80
N HIS A 235 -1.03 0.29 34.67
CA HIS A 235 -2.01 0.82 35.63
C HIS A 235 -1.90 0.18 37.03
N LEU A 236 -1.59 -1.11 37.09
CA LEU A 236 -1.41 -1.83 38.36
C LEU A 236 -0.10 -1.49 39.08
N MET A 237 0.91 -1.02 38.34
CA MET A 237 2.20 -0.58 38.88
C MET A 237 2.13 0.67 39.74
N LYS A 238 1.05 1.45 39.67
CA LYS A 238 0.89 2.62 40.54
C LYS A 238 0.94 2.13 41.99
N SER A 239 1.91 2.64 42.76
CA SER A 239 2.06 2.34 44.18
C SER A 239 0.78 2.69 44.91
N LYS A 240 0.27 1.73 45.72
CA LYS A 240 -0.92 1.90 46.51
C LYS A 240 -0.51 2.22 47.92
N LEU A 241 -1.02 3.30 48.47
CA LEU A 241 -0.84 3.63 49.89
C LEU A 241 -2.08 3.13 50.65
N PHE A 242 -1.83 2.32 51.63
CA PHE A 242 -2.85 1.88 52.54
C PHE A 242 -2.72 2.67 53.84
N ALA A 243 -3.72 3.47 54.18
CA ALA A 243 -3.75 4.29 55.37
C ALA A 243 -4.79 3.78 56.34
N ASP A 244 -4.48 3.82 57.66
CA ASP A 244 -5.49 3.59 58.69
C ASP A 244 -6.63 4.60 58.55
N GLU A 245 -7.84 4.22 58.91
CA GLU A 245 -9.03 5.03 58.78
C GLU A 245 -8.89 6.40 59.47
N THR A 246 -8.14 6.46 60.57
CA THR A 246 -7.89 7.72 61.32
C THR A 246 -6.97 8.65 60.57
N VAL A 247 -5.99 8.11 59.82
CA VAL A 247 -5.09 8.90 58.96
C VAL A 247 -5.78 9.30 57.66
N ALA A 248 -6.53 8.35 57.08
CA ALA A 248 -7.30 8.63 55.86
C ALA A 248 -8.31 9.75 56.04
N ARG A 249 -8.96 9.85 57.23
CA ARG A 249 -9.86 10.96 57.57
C ARG A 249 -9.17 12.32 57.66
N LYS A 250 -7.85 12.36 57.91
CA LYS A 250 -7.05 13.62 57.91
C LYS A 250 -6.56 14.03 56.53
N ILE A 251 -6.40 13.07 55.61
CA ILE A 251 -5.87 13.33 54.26
C ILE A 251 -7.01 13.60 53.26
N GLY A 252 -8.20 12.99 53.50
CA GLY A 252 -9.34 13.17 52.60
C GLY A 252 -10.05 14.50 52.80
N THR A 253 -10.55 15.05 51.69
CA THR A 253 -11.47 16.19 51.71
C THR A 253 -12.89 15.71 51.98
N LYS A 254 -13.59 16.39 52.86
CA LYS A 254 -14.98 16.09 53.20
C LYS A 254 -15.90 16.85 52.24
N ASP A 255 -16.51 16.16 51.33
CA ASP A 255 -17.59 16.68 50.52
C ASP A 255 -18.89 15.98 50.90
N GLY A 256 -19.71 16.65 51.75
CA GLY A 256 -20.91 16.05 52.30
C GLY A 256 -20.65 14.90 53.28
N GLU A 257 -21.37 13.78 53.12
CA GLU A 257 -21.23 12.58 53.95
C GLU A 257 -20.20 11.55 53.42
N ARG A 258 -19.59 11.78 52.25
CA ARG A 258 -18.59 10.89 51.66
C ARG A 258 -17.18 11.41 51.85
N PHE A 259 -16.26 10.46 52.11
CA PHE A 259 -14.83 10.70 52.19
C PHE A 259 -14.22 10.33 50.83
N ASP A 260 -13.81 11.34 50.05
CA ASP A 260 -13.04 11.12 48.84
C ASP A 260 -11.55 11.17 49.14
N LEU A 261 -10.90 10.06 48.95
CA LEU A 261 -9.43 9.91 49.04
C LEU A 261 -8.80 10.18 47.67
N PRO A 262 -7.63 10.80 47.67
CA PRO A 262 -6.88 10.94 46.44
C PRO A 262 -6.64 9.58 45.78
N GLU A 263 -6.54 9.55 44.44
CA GLU A 263 -6.33 8.32 43.66
C GLU A 263 -5.07 7.56 44.15
N GLY A 264 -5.21 6.28 44.42
CA GLY A 264 -4.12 5.43 44.91
C GLY A 264 -4.02 5.30 46.45
N ILE A 265 -4.87 6.00 47.23
CA ILE A 265 -4.93 5.85 48.67
C ILE A 265 -6.16 5.03 49.06
N TYR A 266 -5.93 3.94 49.84
CA TYR A 266 -6.98 3.02 50.29
C TYR A 266 -7.01 2.97 51.81
N THR A 267 -8.21 2.84 52.39
CA THR A 267 -8.37 2.67 53.83
C THR A 267 -8.24 1.19 54.22
N ILE A 268 -7.45 0.93 55.25
CA ILE A 268 -7.37 -0.38 55.88
C ILE A 268 -7.92 -0.28 57.30
N ARG A 269 -8.81 -1.20 57.70
CA ARG A 269 -9.13 -1.43 59.09
C ARG A 269 -8.05 -2.32 59.72
N LYS A 270 -7.13 -1.71 60.47
CA LYS A 270 -6.20 -2.50 61.28
C LYS A 270 -6.90 -3.09 62.48
N LYS A 271 -6.72 -4.42 62.70
CA LYS A 271 -7.03 -5.03 63.98
C LYS A 271 -6.08 -4.49 65.04
N ALA A 272 -6.63 -4.01 66.13
CA ALA A 272 -5.83 -3.57 67.27
C ALA A 272 -4.90 -4.72 67.71
N GLY A 273 -3.58 -4.46 67.65
CA GLY A 273 -2.59 -5.41 68.14
C GLY A 273 -1.44 -5.77 67.17
N VAL A 274 -1.41 -5.26 65.94
CA VAL A 274 -0.29 -5.48 65.00
C VAL A 274 0.46 -4.17 64.80
N ASP A 275 1.76 -4.23 64.93
CA ASP A 275 2.75 -3.16 64.88
C ASP A 275 2.36 -1.85 64.18
N GLY A 276 2.54 -0.82 64.91
CA GLY A 276 2.20 0.58 64.79
C GLY A 276 2.45 1.38 63.51
N THR A 277 2.52 0.81 62.34
CA THR A 277 2.58 1.57 61.09
C THR A 277 1.18 1.95 60.61
N LEU A 278 0.89 3.26 60.72
CA LEU A 278 -0.40 3.84 60.32
C LEU A 278 -0.54 3.99 58.79
N ILE A 279 0.55 3.86 58.08
CA ILE A 279 0.62 3.91 56.62
C ILE A 279 1.50 2.76 56.12
N ASP A 280 0.97 1.98 55.20
CA ASP A 280 1.71 0.92 54.52
C ASP A 280 1.71 1.16 53.01
N SER A 281 2.83 0.93 52.37
CA SER A 281 2.96 1.10 50.92
C SER A 281 3.11 -0.27 50.26
N PHE A 282 2.26 -0.56 49.30
CA PHE A 282 2.33 -1.74 48.49
C PHE A 282 2.79 -1.38 47.07
N ALA A 283 4.00 -1.79 46.74
CA ALA A 283 4.48 -1.76 45.37
C ALA A 283 4.47 -3.19 44.82
N PRO A 284 3.55 -3.55 43.94
CA PRO A 284 3.53 -4.90 43.38
C PRO A 284 4.79 -5.14 42.53
N SER A 285 5.33 -6.35 42.56
CA SER A 285 6.32 -6.76 41.54
C SER A 285 5.68 -6.81 40.19
N THR A 286 6.34 -6.24 39.19
CA THR A 286 5.77 -6.05 37.85
C THR A 286 6.16 -7.18 36.92
N ARG A 287 5.25 -7.61 36.08
CA ARG A 287 5.48 -8.50 34.93
C ARG A 287 5.64 -7.71 33.62
N TYR A 288 5.99 -6.43 33.71
CA TYR A 288 6.10 -5.54 32.56
C TYR A 288 7.03 -6.12 31.48
N ASN A 289 8.20 -6.60 31.86
CA ASN A 289 9.18 -7.16 30.92
C ASN A 289 8.64 -8.42 30.23
N ASP A 290 7.90 -9.29 30.94
CA ASP A 290 7.31 -10.50 30.36
C ASP A 290 6.27 -10.14 29.31
N TYR A 291 5.39 -9.17 29.59
CA TYR A 291 4.38 -8.72 28.63
C TYR A 291 4.98 -7.95 27.48
N LYS A 292 6.02 -7.14 27.73
CA LYS A 292 6.78 -6.46 26.67
C LYS A 292 7.44 -7.48 25.72
N GLN A 293 8.06 -8.53 26.28
CA GLN A 293 8.68 -9.57 25.47
C GLN A 293 7.64 -10.32 24.64
N LYS A 294 6.51 -10.71 25.23
CA LYS A 294 5.39 -11.32 24.46
C LYS A 294 4.88 -10.46 23.34
N LEU A 295 4.82 -9.13 23.51
CA LEU A 295 4.42 -8.21 22.45
C LEU A 295 5.46 -8.17 21.32
N ILE A 296 6.75 -8.19 21.66
CA ILE A 296 7.85 -8.24 20.70
C ILE A 296 7.80 -9.55 19.92
N ASP A 297 7.66 -10.69 20.61
CA ASP A 297 7.61 -12.02 20.01
C ASP A 297 6.40 -12.14 19.06
N ALA A 298 5.21 -11.69 19.48
CA ALA A 298 4.03 -11.72 18.64
C ALA A 298 4.15 -10.82 17.39
N LYS A 299 4.83 -9.67 17.50
CA LYS A 299 5.14 -8.85 16.32
C LYS A 299 6.12 -9.54 15.38
N ALA A 300 7.15 -10.19 15.91
CA ALA A 300 8.11 -10.95 15.12
C ALA A 300 7.47 -12.13 14.39
N ASP A 301 6.54 -12.82 15.05
CA ASP A 301 5.76 -13.90 14.43
C ASP A 301 4.89 -13.37 13.27
N TRP A 302 4.27 -12.19 13.46
CA TRP A 302 3.51 -11.53 12.39
C TRP A 302 4.40 -11.17 11.20
N GLU A 303 5.59 -10.59 11.45
CA GLU A 303 6.58 -10.26 10.42
C GLU A 303 6.98 -11.51 9.62
N ASP A 304 7.30 -12.62 10.31
CA ASP A 304 7.66 -13.89 9.66
C ASP A 304 6.50 -14.47 8.83
N MET A 305 5.25 -14.38 9.30
CA MET A 305 4.08 -14.87 8.57
C MET A 305 3.78 -14.09 7.29
N VAL A 306 4.01 -12.78 7.30
CA VAL A 306 3.86 -11.90 6.13
C VAL A 306 5.04 -12.05 5.17
N GLY A 307 6.18 -12.55 5.64
CA GLY A 307 7.42 -12.69 4.86
C GLY A 307 8.31 -11.46 4.90
N LEU A 308 8.24 -10.69 5.99
CA LEU A 308 9.11 -9.56 6.28
C LEU A 308 10.25 -9.97 7.20
N ASP A 309 11.29 -9.16 7.23
CA ASP A 309 12.39 -9.35 8.18
C ASP A 309 11.98 -8.91 9.59
N ARG A 310 12.54 -9.56 10.60
CA ARG A 310 12.36 -9.18 11.99
C ARG A 310 12.89 -7.78 12.24
N GLY A 311 12.12 -6.96 12.93
CA GLY A 311 12.44 -5.56 13.17
C GLY A 311 11.71 -4.58 12.26
N PHE A 312 10.90 -5.06 11.34
CA PHE A 312 10.10 -4.21 10.46
C PHE A 312 8.99 -3.47 11.22
N LEU A 313 8.28 -4.15 12.14
CA LEU A 313 7.30 -3.57 13.06
C LEU A 313 7.89 -3.24 14.44
N THR A 314 8.91 -3.99 14.83
CA THR A 314 9.70 -3.73 16.03
C THR A 314 10.89 -2.87 15.63
N GLU A 315 11.29 -1.90 16.47
CA GLU A 315 12.57 -1.26 16.26
C GLU A 315 13.65 -2.34 16.39
N ALA A 316 14.37 -2.61 15.29
CA ALA A 316 15.53 -3.46 15.36
C ALA A 316 16.47 -2.85 16.40
N GLU A 317 16.81 -3.61 17.43
CA GLU A 317 17.95 -3.27 18.27
C GLU A 317 19.18 -3.38 17.35
N HIS A 318 19.47 -2.30 16.62
CA HIS A 318 20.72 -2.20 15.90
C HIS A 318 21.81 -2.18 16.97
N THR A 319 22.49 -3.31 17.12
CA THR A 319 23.72 -3.37 17.91
C THR A 319 24.64 -2.29 17.36
N ALA A 320 24.97 -1.33 18.19
CA ALA A 320 25.89 -0.27 17.83
C ALA A 320 27.17 -0.92 17.30
N GLY A 321 27.45 -0.81 16.00
CA GLY A 321 28.60 -1.43 15.34
C GLY A 321 28.25 -2.47 14.25
N ALA A 322 26.96 -2.70 13.93
CA ALA A 322 26.60 -3.56 12.79
C ALA A 322 27.17 -2.98 11.48
N THR A 323 27.85 -3.84 10.71
CA THR A 323 28.38 -3.44 9.41
C THR A 323 27.26 -3.28 8.39
N ALA A 324 27.46 -2.44 7.36
CA ALA A 324 26.50 -2.26 6.26
C ALA A 324 26.10 -3.61 5.60
N THR A 325 27.00 -4.59 5.59
CA THR A 325 26.75 -5.94 5.08
C THR A 325 25.81 -6.73 5.99
N GLU A 326 25.94 -6.61 7.32
CA GLU A 326 25.03 -7.25 8.29
C GLU A 326 23.62 -6.66 8.21
N ILE A 327 23.49 -5.33 8.10
CA ILE A 327 22.20 -4.65 7.91
C ILE A 327 21.53 -5.09 6.60
N ARG A 328 22.29 -5.29 5.53
CA ARG A 328 21.79 -5.79 4.25
C ARG A 328 21.32 -7.24 4.30
N THR A 329 22.10 -8.09 4.96
CA THR A 329 21.73 -9.51 5.13
C THR A 329 20.48 -9.63 5.98
N ALA A 330 20.28 -8.73 6.95
CA ALA A 330 19.11 -8.68 7.82
C ALA A 330 17.81 -8.31 7.09
N ASN A 331 17.88 -7.59 5.95
CA ASN A 331 16.70 -7.11 5.22
C ASN A 331 16.39 -7.87 3.92
N THR A 332 16.87 -9.11 3.79
CA THR A 332 16.76 -9.87 2.52
C THR A 332 15.32 -10.26 2.18
N LYS A 333 14.52 -10.66 3.18
CA LYS A 333 13.11 -11.06 2.96
C LYS A 333 12.28 -9.84 2.54
N THR A 334 12.40 -8.73 3.29
CA THR A 334 11.68 -7.48 3.00
C THR A 334 12.03 -6.96 1.61
N ARG A 335 13.32 -6.95 1.24
CA ARG A 335 13.76 -6.57 -0.10
C ARG A 335 13.14 -7.45 -1.19
N SER A 336 13.14 -8.77 -0.99
CA SER A 336 12.53 -9.71 -1.92
C SER A 336 11.02 -9.46 -2.06
N PHE A 337 10.37 -9.12 -0.95
CA PHE A 337 8.94 -8.83 -0.94
C PHE A 337 8.62 -7.50 -1.63
N VAL A 338 9.41 -6.45 -1.39
CA VAL A 338 9.32 -5.16 -2.10
C VAL A 338 9.43 -5.37 -3.62
N LYS A 339 10.40 -6.17 -4.09
CA LYS A 339 10.54 -6.48 -5.52
C LYS A 339 9.32 -7.20 -6.11
N LYS A 340 8.66 -8.06 -5.34
CA LYS A 340 7.41 -8.70 -5.79
C LYS A 340 6.28 -7.67 -5.90
N ILE A 341 6.19 -6.71 -4.97
CA ILE A 341 5.22 -5.61 -5.03
C ILE A 341 5.51 -4.73 -6.26
N GLN A 342 6.76 -4.37 -6.50
CA GLN A 342 7.17 -3.59 -7.68
C GLN A 342 6.80 -4.28 -8.99
N SER A 343 7.04 -5.61 -9.09
CA SER A 343 6.63 -6.39 -10.26
C SER A 343 5.11 -6.39 -10.45
N ALA A 344 4.34 -6.59 -9.38
CA ALA A 344 2.87 -6.57 -9.44
C ALA A 344 2.32 -5.18 -9.80
N MET A 345 2.95 -4.12 -9.31
CA MET A 345 2.63 -2.74 -9.68
C MET A 345 2.95 -2.47 -11.15
N PHE A 346 4.11 -2.92 -11.65
CA PHE A 346 4.50 -2.79 -13.06
C PHE A 346 3.46 -3.45 -13.98
N ASP A 347 3.10 -4.70 -13.69
CA ASP A 347 2.12 -5.44 -14.47
C ASP A 347 0.75 -4.73 -14.46
N GLY A 348 0.35 -4.20 -13.30
CA GLY A 348 -0.89 -3.44 -13.14
C GLY A 348 -0.88 -2.12 -13.91
N ILE A 349 0.17 -1.31 -13.82
CA ILE A 349 0.32 -0.04 -14.54
C ILE A 349 0.32 -0.28 -16.05
N LYS A 350 1.07 -1.28 -16.53
CA LYS A 350 1.07 -1.66 -17.93
C LYS A 350 -0.33 -2.06 -18.40
N ALA A 351 -1.02 -2.91 -17.64
CA ALA A 351 -2.39 -3.34 -17.96
C ALA A 351 -3.38 -2.15 -17.94
N THR A 352 -3.18 -1.14 -17.09
CA THR A 352 -4.00 0.07 -17.06
C THR A 352 -3.81 0.89 -18.32
N LEU A 353 -2.57 1.16 -18.71
CA LEU A 353 -2.28 1.92 -19.94
C LEU A 353 -2.73 1.17 -21.20
N GLU A 354 -2.67 -0.16 -21.20
CA GLU A 354 -3.27 -0.98 -22.27
C GLU A 354 -4.82 -0.87 -22.27
N ALA A 355 -5.45 -0.75 -21.12
CA ALA A 355 -6.89 -0.53 -21.01
C ALA A 355 -7.30 0.87 -21.49
N ASP A 356 -6.53 1.88 -21.14
CA ASP A 356 -6.71 3.27 -21.59
C ASP A 356 -6.55 3.41 -23.11
N ALA A 357 -5.58 2.70 -23.69
CA ALA A 357 -5.35 2.65 -25.12
C ALA A 357 -6.59 2.13 -25.90
N VAL A 358 -7.37 1.19 -25.32
CA VAL A 358 -8.65 0.75 -25.92
C VAL A 358 -9.66 1.88 -25.96
N PHE A 359 -9.81 2.65 -24.88
CA PHE A 359 -10.76 3.76 -24.83
C PHE A 359 -10.35 4.91 -25.78
N LEU A 360 -9.05 5.11 -25.97
CA LEU A 360 -8.49 6.13 -26.84
C LEU A 360 -8.25 5.66 -28.29
N ASN A 361 -8.53 4.38 -28.57
CA ASN A 361 -8.26 3.73 -29.86
C ASN A 361 -6.80 3.87 -30.34
N ILE A 362 -5.84 3.67 -29.41
CA ILE A 362 -4.41 3.73 -29.66
C ILE A 362 -3.86 2.30 -29.80
N PRO A 363 -3.12 1.99 -30.89
CA PRO A 363 -2.46 0.68 -31.02
C PRO A 363 -1.36 0.47 -29.98
N LEU A 364 -1.29 -0.76 -29.41
CA LEU A 364 -0.38 -1.10 -28.31
C LEU A 364 1.11 -1.17 -28.72
N ASP A 365 1.39 -1.31 -30.00
CA ASP A 365 2.73 -1.40 -30.57
C ASP A 365 3.45 -0.04 -30.71
N LEU A 366 2.74 1.06 -30.48
CA LEU A 366 3.26 2.42 -30.65
C LEU A 366 3.97 2.95 -29.40
N TYR A 367 3.94 2.26 -28.27
CA TYR A 367 4.57 2.72 -27.03
C TYR A 367 5.09 1.57 -26.18
N THR A 368 6.06 1.89 -25.35
CA THR A 368 6.58 0.98 -24.32
C THR A 368 6.49 1.67 -22.97
N VAL A 369 5.97 0.93 -21.98
CA VAL A 369 5.88 1.40 -20.60
C VAL A 369 7.20 1.10 -19.90
N TYR A 370 7.81 2.11 -19.33
CA TYR A 370 8.98 2.00 -18.50
C TYR A 370 8.69 2.53 -17.09
N ILE A 371 9.16 1.85 -16.06
CA ILE A 371 9.06 2.32 -14.68
C ILE A 371 10.45 2.24 -14.07
N ASP A 372 10.96 3.38 -13.64
CA ASP A 372 12.18 3.41 -12.85
C ASP A 372 11.83 3.23 -11.37
N TRP A 373 12.31 2.11 -10.84
CA TRP A 373 12.22 1.81 -9.42
C TRP A 373 13.58 2.07 -8.81
N MET A 374 13.80 3.21 -8.17
CA MET A 374 15.02 3.37 -7.39
C MET A 374 15.02 2.35 -6.24
N ASP A 375 16.11 1.61 -6.10
CA ASP A 375 16.24 0.57 -5.08
C ASP A 375 16.59 1.23 -3.73
N ALA A 376 15.56 1.48 -2.90
CA ALA A 376 15.72 2.04 -1.55
C ALA A 376 16.72 1.24 -0.65
N PHE A 377 17.08 0.03 -1.07
CA PHE A 377 18.08 -0.82 -0.40
C PHE A 377 19.45 -0.83 -1.11
N GLU A 378 19.60 -0.13 -2.22
CA GLU A 378 20.85 -0.11 -2.95
C GLU A 378 21.78 0.96 -2.36
N ASP A 379 23.02 0.56 -2.13
CA ASP A 379 24.08 1.42 -1.63
C ASP A 379 24.60 2.26 -2.80
N LEU A 380 24.25 3.52 -2.81
CA LEU A 380 24.70 4.46 -3.83
C LEU A 380 26.22 4.43 -4.02
N ASP A 381 26.99 4.22 -2.95
CA ASP A 381 28.44 4.11 -3.02
C ASP A 381 28.88 2.88 -3.85
N LYS A 382 28.17 1.76 -3.71
CA LYS A 382 28.49 0.56 -4.51
C LYS A 382 27.97 0.62 -5.93
N GLN A 383 26.85 1.32 -6.17
CA GLN A 383 26.43 1.64 -7.53
C GLN A 383 27.50 2.49 -8.20
N TYR A 384 27.95 3.52 -7.52
CA TYR A 384 29.04 4.36 -8.03
C TYR A 384 30.31 3.57 -8.29
N GLU A 385 30.77 2.73 -7.34
CA GLU A 385 31.92 1.83 -7.56
C GLU A 385 31.75 0.91 -8.78
N ARG A 386 30.53 0.38 -9.00
CA ARG A 386 30.25 -0.46 -10.19
C ARG A 386 30.31 0.34 -11.49
N ILE A 387 29.75 1.55 -11.49
CA ILE A 387 29.78 2.45 -12.66
C ILE A 387 31.22 2.83 -12.96
N VAL A 388 31.98 3.30 -11.97
CA VAL A 388 33.40 3.61 -12.13
C VAL A 388 34.19 2.42 -12.65
N SER A 389 33.96 1.21 -12.07
CA SER A 389 34.59 -0.03 -12.57
C SER A 389 34.18 -0.41 -13.97
N ALA A 390 32.95 -0.12 -14.40
CA ALA A 390 32.48 -0.35 -15.76
C ALA A 390 33.07 0.65 -16.75
N VAL A 391 33.21 1.90 -16.36
CA VAL A 391 33.92 2.94 -17.13
C VAL A 391 35.40 2.60 -17.27
N ASP A 392 36.07 2.20 -16.20
CA ASP A 392 37.48 1.80 -16.22
C ASP A 392 37.73 0.55 -17.12
N ARG A 393 36.74 -0.34 -17.22
CA ARG A 393 36.78 -1.51 -18.13
C ARG A 393 36.36 -1.18 -19.57
N GLY A 394 35.95 0.05 -19.85
CA GLY A 394 35.46 0.47 -21.17
C GLY A 394 34.11 -0.13 -21.57
N VAL A 395 33.29 -0.54 -20.61
CA VAL A 395 31.93 -1.03 -20.84
C VAL A 395 30.92 0.10 -20.87
N LEU A 396 31.15 1.16 -20.08
CA LEU A 396 30.41 2.40 -20.04
C LEU A 396 31.30 3.58 -20.41
N GLU A 397 30.72 4.66 -20.90
CA GLU A 397 31.43 5.89 -21.20
C GLU A 397 31.48 6.81 -19.95
N LYS A 398 32.43 7.73 -19.91
CA LYS A 398 32.52 8.74 -18.83
C LYS A 398 31.30 9.65 -18.76
N GLU A 399 30.57 9.74 -19.85
CA GLU A 399 29.32 10.47 -19.95
C GLU A 399 28.25 9.82 -19.08
N ASP A 400 28.16 8.48 -19.10
CA ASP A 400 27.21 7.70 -18.29
C ASP A 400 27.48 7.85 -16.78
N GLU A 401 28.78 7.92 -16.38
CA GLU A 401 29.18 8.21 -15.01
C GLU A 401 28.72 9.62 -14.58
N LEU A 402 28.87 10.62 -15.44
CA LEU A 402 28.43 11.98 -15.15
C LEU A 402 26.91 12.12 -15.10
N ARG A 403 26.17 11.41 -15.96
CA ARG A 403 24.71 11.38 -15.94
C ARG A 403 24.20 10.77 -14.62
N TRP A 404 24.86 9.73 -14.15
CA TRP A 404 24.50 9.13 -12.86
C TRP A 404 24.81 10.06 -11.68
N LEU A 405 25.95 10.75 -11.69
CA LEU A 405 26.32 11.69 -10.62
C LEU A 405 25.47 12.96 -10.59
N TYR A 406 24.97 13.38 -11.76
CA TYR A 406 24.23 14.63 -11.94
C TYR A 406 22.98 14.42 -12.79
N PRO A 407 21.95 13.68 -12.27
CA PRO A 407 20.77 13.29 -13.04
C PRO A 407 19.93 14.48 -13.55
N ASN A 408 20.10 15.67 -12.97
CA ASN A 408 19.36 16.87 -13.34
C ASN A 408 20.11 17.77 -14.34
N MET A 409 21.26 17.35 -14.86
CA MET A 409 22.02 18.09 -15.85
C MET A 409 21.53 17.74 -17.26
N THR A 410 21.44 18.75 -18.12
CA THR A 410 21.15 18.56 -19.55
C THR A 410 22.36 17.95 -20.27
N ASP A 411 22.12 17.34 -21.45
CA ASP A 411 23.18 16.74 -22.28
C ASP A 411 24.26 17.75 -22.66
N GLU A 412 23.90 19.01 -22.88
CA GLU A 412 24.84 20.12 -23.19
C GLU A 412 25.74 20.42 -21.97
N GLU A 413 25.17 20.45 -20.77
CA GLU A 413 25.94 20.69 -19.53
C GLU A 413 26.87 19.54 -19.21
N ILE A 414 26.47 18.29 -19.49
CA ILE A 414 27.30 17.09 -19.34
C ILE A 414 28.46 17.12 -20.33
N ALA A 415 28.21 17.45 -21.61
CA ALA A 415 29.24 17.58 -22.63
C ALA A 415 30.25 18.67 -22.27
N ASP A 416 29.81 19.83 -21.80
CA ASP A 416 30.67 20.94 -21.35
C ASP A 416 31.54 20.50 -20.14
N LYS A 417 30.98 19.75 -19.21
CA LYS A 417 31.69 19.23 -18.04
C LYS A 417 32.73 18.19 -18.42
N LEU A 418 32.41 17.30 -19.35
CA LEU A 418 33.36 16.35 -19.98
C LEU A 418 34.53 17.04 -20.67
N ALA A 419 34.23 18.08 -21.46
CA ALA A 419 35.25 18.89 -22.12
C ALA A 419 36.20 19.58 -21.11
N ARG A 420 35.71 20.11 -20.02
CA ARG A 420 36.50 20.69 -18.94
C ARG A 420 37.36 19.65 -18.23
N ILE A 421 36.83 18.46 -17.92
CA ILE A 421 37.57 17.35 -17.29
C ILE A 421 38.71 16.88 -18.19
N SER A 422 38.45 16.71 -19.50
CA SER A 422 39.47 16.28 -20.49
C SER A 422 40.56 17.31 -20.69
N ALA A 423 40.22 18.59 -20.74
CA ALA A 423 41.20 19.69 -20.81
C ALA A 423 42.07 19.75 -19.56
N GLN A 424 41.52 19.53 -18.38
CA GLN A 424 42.23 19.53 -17.14
C GLN A 424 43.18 18.31 -17.01
N ALA A 425 42.75 17.14 -17.52
CA ALA A 425 43.58 15.94 -17.60
C ALA A 425 44.78 16.13 -18.55
N GLN A 426 44.58 16.75 -19.73
CA GLN A 426 45.66 17.08 -20.64
C GLN A 426 46.65 18.04 -20.02
N THR A 427 46.21 19.12 -19.37
CA THR A 427 47.07 20.09 -18.71
C THR A 427 47.90 19.44 -17.58
N ASN A 428 47.33 18.48 -16.84
CA ASN A 428 48.04 17.76 -15.80
C ASN A 428 49.10 16.80 -16.40
N THR A 429 48.77 16.15 -17.52
CA THR A 429 49.69 15.26 -18.25
C THR A 429 50.89 16.06 -18.80
N ASP A 430 50.64 17.23 -19.40
CA ASP A 430 51.68 18.12 -19.95
C ASP A 430 52.59 18.62 -18.82
N ARG A 431 52.03 19.01 -17.68
CA ARG A 431 52.85 19.41 -16.49
C ARG A 431 53.66 18.26 -15.92
N ALA A 432 53.14 17.04 -15.93
CA ALA A 432 53.88 15.86 -15.51
C ALA A 432 55.01 15.51 -16.48
N LEU A 433 54.78 15.60 -17.76
CA LEU A 433 55.79 15.47 -18.81
C LEU A 433 56.91 16.54 -18.71
N GLU A 434 56.54 17.81 -18.50
CA GLU A 434 57.49 18.87 -18.25
C GLU A 434 58.38 18.62 -17.02
N ARG A 435 57.83 18.11 -15.92
CA ARG A 435 58.60 17.73 -14.74
C ARG A 435 59.56 16.58 -14.99
N ILE A 436 59.11 15.54 -15.72
CA ILE A 436 59.98 14.41 -16.09
C ILE A 436 61.11 14.89 -17.03
N LEU A 437 60.82 15.74 -17.99
CA LEU A 437 61.81 16.29 -18.91
C LEU A 437 62.76 17.30 -18.23
N ALA A 438 62.35 17.98 -17.16
CA ALA A 438 63.17 18.87 -16.36
C ALA A 438 64.07 18.15 -15.35
N GLY A 439 63.97 16.83 -15.24
CA GLY A 439 64.84 16.01 -14.38
C GLY A 439 64.61 16.17 -12.86
N GLN A 440 63.33 16.54 -12.49
CA GLN A 440 62.92 16.60 -11.07
C GLN A 440 61.97 15.45 -10.73
#